data_fb2468cb063a7cb6850024cb95887115
#
_entry.id   fb2468cb063a7cb6850024cb95887115
#
_cell.length_a   1.000
_cell.length_b   1.000
_cell.length_c   1.000
_cell.angle_alpha   90.00
_cell.angle_beta   90.00
_cell.angle_gamma   90.00
#
_symmetry.space_group_name_H-M   'P 1'
#
loop_
_entity.id
_entity.type
_entity.pdbx_description
1 polymer ?
#
loop_
_entity_poly.entity_id
_entity_poly.type
_entity_poly.pdbx_seq_one_letter_code
_entity_poly.pdbx_strand_id
1 'polypeptide(L)'
;MFEVSVREHFDAAHALRGYKGKCENLHGHRFEVTVTLRTEGLDDIGLAYDFSELKKHLREILARLDHTSLNDVPPFDRINPSSENIATTIYGELQKRKLPIYSVRVYESPQTCVTYLPDK
;
A
#
# COMPACT_ATOMS: atom_id res chain seq x y z
N MET A 1 -19.31 -2.41 -14.41
CA MET A 1 -17.99 -2.48 -13.74
C MET A 1 -17.80 -1.23 -12.87
N PHE A 2 -17.46 -1.44 -11.62
CA PHE A 2 -17.20 -0.34 -10.69
C PHE A 2 -15.79 -0.49 -10.12
N GLU A 3 -15.14 0.65 -9.88
CA GLU A 3 -13.90 0.68 -9.12
C GLU A 3 -14.18 1.41 -7.81
N VAL A 4 -13.75 0.79 -6.70
CA VAL A 4 -13.88 1.38 -5.37
C VAL A 4 -12.47 1.60 -4.86
N SER A 5 -12.19 2.84 -4.42
CA SER A 5 -10.86 3.19 -3.93
C SER A 5 -10.96 3.81 -2.55
N VAL A 6 -10.00 3.50 -1.69
CA VAL A 6 -9.81 4.18 -0.42
C VAL A 6 -8.35 4.59 -0.30
N ARG A 7 -8.10 5.65 0.45
CA ARG A 7 -6.74 6.17 0.69
C ARG A 7 -6.51 6.28 2.19
N GLU A 8 -5.37 5.75 2.63
CA GLU A 8 -4.89 5.86 4.01
C GLU A 8 -3.41 6.22 3.97
N HIS A 9 -2.85 6.58 5.11
CA HIS A 9 -1.42 6.92 5.16
C HIS A 9 -0.75 6.24 6.34
N PHE A 10 0.57 6.16 6.27
CA PHE A 10 1.42 5.79 7.40
C PHE A 10 2.71 6.61 7.33
N ASP A 11 3.26 6.92 8.49
CA ASP A 11 4.50 7.67 8.62
C ASP A 11 5.61 6.69 9.00
N ALA A 12 6.68 6.67 8.22
CA ALA A 12 7.78 5.73 8.47
C ALA A 12 9.08 6.25 7.90
N ALA A 13 10.17 5.72 8.42
CA ALA A 13 11.50 5.98 7.89
C ALA A 13 11.95 4.79 7.06
N HIS A 14 12.77 5.05 6.04
CA HIS A 14 13.36 3.99 5.25
C HIS A 14 14.69 4.45 4.65
N ALA A 15 15.48 3.47 4.21
CA ALA A 15 16.70 3.68 3.46
C ALA A 15 16.79 2.61 2.38
N LEU A 16 17.25 3.00 1.19
CA LEU A 16 17.41 2.07 0.07
C LEU A 16 18.84 1.57 0.04
N ARG A 17 19.01 0.29 0.35
CA ARG A 17 20.33 -0.35 0.33
C ARG A 17 20.81 -0.49 -1.11
N GLY A 18 22.06 -0.12 -1.34
CA GLY A 18 22.65 -0.21 -2.68
C GLY A 18 22.30 0.94 -3.60
N TYR A 19 21.51 1.89 -3.16
CA TYR A 19 21.21 3.08 -3.95
C TYR A 19 22.28 4.14 -3.73
N LYS A 20 22.83 4.68 -4.82
CA LYS A 20 23.84 5.72 -4.75
C LYS A 20 23.17 7.08 -4.82
N GLY A 21 22.94 7.70 -3.67
CA GLY A 21 22.29 9.00 -3.58
C GLY A 21 21.68 9.21 -2.20
N LYS A 22 20.86 10.26 -2.07
CA LYS A 22 20.27 10.62 -0.78
C LYS A 22 19.40 9.51 -0.19
N CYS A 23 18.75 8.70 -1.04
CA CYS A 23 17.86 7.64 -0.60
C CYS A 23 18.58 6.49 0.11
N GLU A 24 19.90 6.42 0.02
CA GLU A 24 20.69 5.47 0.78
C GLU A 24 20.68 5.78 2.27
N ASN A 25 20.51 7.05 2.63
CA ASN A 25 20.45 7.48 4.04
C ASN A 25 19.04 7.31 4.57
N LEU A 26 18.95 6.99 5.88
CA LEU A 26 17.65 6.87 6.54
C LEU A 26 16.93 8.21 6.51
N HIS A 27 15.70 8.21 6.04
CA HIS A 27 14.88 9.42 5.96
C HIS A 27 13.40 9.02 6.13
N GLY A 28 12.58 10.01 6.48
CA GLY A 28 11.17 9.77 6.76
C GLY A 28 10.25 10.37 5.73
N HIS A 29 9.12 9.70 5.54
CA HIS A 29 8.04 10.15 4.66
C HIS A 29 6.69 9.85 5.27
N ARG A 30 5.69 10.63 4.85
CA ARG A 30 4.31 10.20 4.97
C ARG A 30 3.97 9.47 3.68
N PHE A 31 3.87 8.16 3.77
CA PHE A 31 3.43 7.34 2.64
C PHE A 31 1.91 7.36 2.57
N GLU A 32 1.38 7.68 1.40
CA GLU A 32 -0.06 7.56 1.17
C GLU A 32 -0.32 6.37 0.29
N VAL A 33 -1.30 5.56 0.67
CA VAL A 33 -1.62 4.31 -0.02
C VAL A 33 -3.05 4.38 -0.51
N THR A 34 -3.24 4.22 -1.81
CA THR A 34 -4.55 4.10 -2.43
C THR A 34 -4.73 2.68 -2.92
N VAL A 35 -5.79 2.03 -2.43
CA VAL A 35 -6.13 0.67 -2.84
C VAL A 35 -7.41 0.75 -3.64
N THR A 36 -7.40 0.10 -4.82
CA THR A 36 -8.56 0.06 -5.71
C THR A 36 -8.95 -1.40 -5.92
N LEU A 37 -10.24 -1.67 -5.80
CA LEU A 37 -10.80 -2.96 -6.18
C LEU A 37 -11.85 -2.75 -7.28
N ARG A 38 -12.13 -3.81 -8.02
CA ARG A 38 -13.15 -3.79 -9.07
C ARG A 38 -14.22 -4.83 -8.78
N THR A 39 -15.47 -4.46 -9.07
CA THR A 39 -16.60 -5.37 -8.98
C THR A 39 -17.50 -5.20 -10.19
N GLU A 40 -18.23 -6.27 -10.56
CA GLU A 40 -19.13 -6.22 -11.70
C GLU A 40 -20.47 -5.61 -11.35
N GLY A 41 -20.98 -5.86 -10.15
CA GLY A 41 -22.33 -5.45 -9.78
C GLY A 41 -22.41 -4.79 -8.44
N LEU A 42 -23.62 -4.56 -7.99
CA LEU A 42 -23.94 -3.91 -6.72
C LEU A 42 -24.68 -4.90 -5.82
N ASP A 43 -24.57 -4.67 -4.51
CA ASP A 43 -25.33 -5.43 -3.53
C ASP A 43 -26.77 -4.89 -3.41
N ASP A 44 -27.53 -5.41 -2.45
CA ASP A 44 -28.96 -5.09 -2.29
C ASP A 44 -29.23 -3.63 -1.94
N ILE A 45 -28.23 -2.91 -1.43
CA ILE A 45 -28.37 -1.51 -1.07
C ILE A 45 -27.62 -0.59 -2.01
N GLY A 46 -27.13 -1.12 -3.15
CA GLY A 46 -26.52 -0.33 -4.18
C GLY A 46 -25.02 -0.07 -3.99
N LEU A 47 -24.33 -0.89 -3.20
CA LEU A 47 -22.89 -0.74 -2.98
C LEU A 47 -22.11 -1.76 -3.80
N ALA A 48 -21.06 -1.29 -4.47
CA ALA A 48 -20.09 -2.17 -5.12
C ALA A 48 -19.21 -2.85 -4.06
N TYR A 49 -18.80 -2.09 -3.06
CA TYR A 49 -18.07 -2.56 -1.89
C TYR A 49 -18.14 -1.48 -0.82
N ASP A 50 -18.23 -1.89 0.44
CA ASP A 50 -18.33 -0.95 1.56
C ASP A 50 -16.97 -0.28 1.81
N PHE A 51 -16.91 1.06 1.70
CA PHE A 51 -15.69 1.82 1.99
C PHE A 51 -15.16 1.53 3.38
N SER A 52 -16.03 1.41 4.38
CA SER A 52 -15.61 1.19 5.77
C SER A 52 -14.89 -0.14 5.93
N GLU A 53 -15.35 -1.17 5.24
CA GLU A 53 -14.71 -2.49 5.26
C GLU A 53 -13.33 -2.44 4.61
N LEU A 54 -13.23 -1.80 3.45
CA LEU A 54 -11.96 -1.70 2.74
C LEU A 54 -10.94 -0.88 3.55
N LYS A 55 -11.39 0.23 4.14
CA LYS A 55 -10.54 1.05 5.01
C LYS A 55 -10.03 0.27 6.21
N LYS A 56 -10.91 -0.51 6.83
CA LYS A 56 -10.55 -1.31 8.00
C LYS A 56 -9.41 -2.28 7.67
N HIS A 57 -9.55 -3.01 6.55
CA HIS A 57 -8.50 -3.93 6.11
C HIS A 57 -7.18 -3.20 5.87
N LEU A 58 -7.25 -2.08 5.16
CA LEU A 58 -6.04 -1.31 4.84
C LEU A 58 -5.39 -0.77 6.11
N ARG A 59 -6.16 -0.19 7.02
CA ARG A 59 -5.63 0.36 8.27
C ARG A 59 -4.94 -0.71 9.12
N GLU A 60 -5.50 -1.90 9.18
CA GLU A 60 -4.91 -3.00 9.93
C GLU A 60 -3.55 -3.41 9.36
N ILE A 61 -3.43 -3.42 8.04
CA ILE A 61 -2.17 -3.72 7.37
C ILE A 61 -1.15 -2.61 7.61
N LEU A 62 -1.56 -1.35 7.45
CA LEU A 62 -0.65 -0.22 7.59
C LEU A 62 -0.20 0.01 9.04
N ALA A 63 -0.99 -0.44 10.03
CA ALA A 63 -0.63 -0.29 11.44
C ALA A 63 0.71 -0.94 11.77
N ARG A 64 1.10 -2.00 11.05
CA ARG A 64 2.40 -2.65 11.24
C ARG A 64 3.57 -1.81 10.72
N LEU A 65 3.30 -0.89 9.83
CA LEU A 65 4.32 -0.07 9.17
C LEU A 65 4.42 1.33 9.78
N ASP A 66 3.33 1.78 10.39
CA ASP A 66 3.21 3.15 10.89
C ASP A 66 4.13 3.38 12.09
N HIS A 67 4.83 4.51 12.06
CA HIS A 67 5.77 4.93 13.10
C HIS A 67 6.91 3.93 13.31
N THR A 68 7.38 3.33 12.22
CA THR A 68 8.50 2.38 12.26
C THR A 68 9.65 2.84 11.38
N SER A 69 10.80 2.18 11.56
CA SER A 69 11.87 2.16 10.56
C SER A 69 11.62 0.92 9.73
N LEU A 70 11.21 1.09 8.48
CA LEU A 70 10.78 -0.02 7.62
C LEU A 70 11.88 -1.07 7.45
N ASN A 71 13.13 -0.65 7.42
CA ASN A 71 14.26 -1.57 7.26
C ASN A 71 14.35 -2.61 8.39
N ASP A 72 13.68 -2.36 9.52
CA ASP A 72 13.64 -3.29 10.66
C ASP A 72 12.36 -4.15 10.67
N VAL A 73 11.45 -3.93 9.74
CA VAL A 73 10.15 -4.61 9.69
C VAL A 73 10.14 -5.64 8.57
N PRO A 74 9.92 -6.93 8.86
CA PRO A 74 9.82 -7.92 7.79
C PRO A 74 8.68 -7.58 6.81
N PRO A 75 8.86 -7.74 5.50
CA PRO A 75 10.01 -8.35 4.82
C PRO A 75 11.14 -7.37 4.49
N PHE A 76 11.03 -6.10 4.91
CA PHE A 76 11.96 -5.04 4.52
C PHE A 76 13.31 -5.10 5.24
N ASP A 77 13.44 -6.04 6.19
CA ASP A 77 14.73 -6.39 6.77
C ASP A 77 15.59 -7.17 5.77
N ARG A 78 14.99 -7.73 4.70
CA ARG A 78 15.67 -8.52 3.68
C ARG A 78 15.56 -7.93 2.28
N ILE A 79 14.46 -7.25 1.96
CA ILE A 79 14.29 -6.57 0.69
C ILE A 79 14.18 -5.07 0.93
N ASN A 80 14.56 -4.27 -0.05
CA ASN A 80 14.50 -2.82 0.09
C ASN A 80 13.06 -2.34 0.32
N PRO A 81 12.85 -1.40 1.25
CA PRO A 81 11.55 -0.76 1.43
C PRO A 81 11.33 0.35 0.40
N SER A 82 11.44 -0.01 -0.87
CA SER A 82 11.10 0.88 -1.98
C SER A 82 9.59 0.99 -2.08
N SER A 83 9.08 2.02 -2.75
CA SER A 83 7.65 2.16 -2.99
C SER A 83 7.08 0.96 -3.73
N GLU A 84 7.86 0.38 -4.66
CA GLU A 84 7.49 -0.85 -5.38
C GLU A 84 7.30 -2.03 -4.43
N ASN A 85 8.28 -2.26 -3.57
CA ASN A 85 8.21 -3.39 -2.63
C ASN A 85 7.16 -3.15 -1.55
N ILE A 86 6.94 -1.90 -1.14
CA ILE A 86 5.84 -1.56 -0.22
C ILE A 86 4.51 -1.90 -0.88
N ALA A 87 4.31 -1.50 -2.13
CA ALA A 87 3.06 -1.75 -2.84
C ALA A 87 2.78 -3.25 -3.00
N THR A 88 3.78 -4.04 -3.39
CA THR A 88 3.59 -5.48 -3.56
C THR A 88 3.37 -6.18 -2.23
N THR A 89 3.99 -5.71 -1.16
CA THR A 89 3.79 -6.28 0.18
C THR A 89 2.37 -6.03 0.66
N ILE A 90 1.87 -4.80 0.50
CA ILE A 90 0.50 -4.46 0.87
C ILE A 90 -0.48 -5.28 0.04
N TYR A 91 -0.24 -5.41 -1.26
CA TYR A 91 -1.08 -6.24 -2.12
C TYR A 91 -1.14 -7.68 -1.61
N GLY A 92 0.00 -8.26 -1.26
CA GLY A 92 0.06 -9.63 -0.74
C GLY A 92 -0.78 -9.82 0.51
N GLU A 93 -0.75 -8.84 1.42
CA GLU A 93 -1.54 -8.89 2.65
C GLU A 93 -3.03 -8.79 2.36
N LEU A 94 -3.42 -7.92 1.42
CA LEU A 94 -4.82 -7.79 1.01
C LEU A 94 -5.31 -9.05 0.29
N GLN A 95 -4.45 -9.66 -0.52
CA GLN A 95 -4.78 -10.89 -1.24
C GLN A 95 -5.05 -12.04 -0.27
N LYS A 96 -4.29 -12.14 0.82
CA LYS A 96 -4.53 -13.13 1.87
C LYS A 96 -5.92 -12.97 2.49
N ARG A 97 -6.46 -11.76 2.48
CA ARG A 97 -7.81 -11.46 2.97
C ARG A 97 -8.88 -11.69 1.91
N LYS A 98 -8.49 -12.18 0.72
CA LYS A 98 -9.38 -12.55 -0.38
C LYS A 98 -10.20 -11.38 -0.92
N LEU A 99 -9.59 -10.20 -0.94
CA LEU A 99 -10.21 -9.01 -1.53
C LEU A 99 -9.85 -8.94 -3.01
N PRO A 100 -10.80 -8.55 -3.89
CA PRO A 100 -10.57 -8.49 -5.35
C PRO A 100 -9.81 -7.22 -5.73
N ILE A 101 -8.58 -7.09 -5.28
CA ILE A 101 -7.77 -5.89 -5.47
C ILE A 101 -7.33 -5.76 -6.91
N TYR A 102 -7.57 -4.60 -7.51
CA TYR A 102 -7.13 -4.28 -8.86
C TYR A 102 -5.76 -3.62 -8.87
N SER A 103 -5.51 -2.69 -7.92
CA SER A 103 -4.24 -1.98 -7.86
C SER A 103 -3.94 -1.49 -6.45
N VAL A 104 -2.64 -1.32 -6.18
CA VAL A 104 -2.15 -0.66 -4.96
C VAL A 104 -1.21 0.44 -5.41
N ARG A 105 -1.51 1.69 -5.02
CA ARG A 105 -0.69 2.85 -5.34
C ARG A 105 -0.06 3.41 -4.08
N VAL A 106 1.24 3.62 -4.12
CA VAL A 106 2.00 4.16 -2.99
C VAL A 106 2.63 5.47 -3.40
N TYR A 107 2.28 6.54 -2.68
CA TYR A 107 2.90 7.86 -2.82
C TYR A 107 3.97 7.99 -1.76
N GLU A 108 5.21 8.20 -2.18
CA GLU A 108 6.31 8.53 -1.28
C GLU A 108 6.30 10.03 -0.98
N SER A 109 5.85 10.83 -1.94
CA SER A 109 5.65 12.26 -1.82
C SER A 109 4.38 12.65 -2.57
N PRO A 110 3.89 13.89 -2.41
CA PRO A 110 2.72 14.33 -3.19
C PRO A 110 2.92 14.29 -4.71
N GLN A 111 4.17 14.31 -5.17
CA GLN A 111 4.49 14.39 -6.59
C GLN A 111 4.92 13.06 -7.21
N THR A 112 5.18 12.04 -6.40
CA THR A 112 5.74 10.78 -6.93
C THR A 112 4.99 9.59 -6.37
N CYS A 113 4.69 8.64 -7.23
CA CYS A 113 4.00 7.41 -6.79
C CYS A 113 4.39 6.23 -7.68
N VAL A 114 4.13 5.05 -7.12
CA VAL A 114 4.25 3.79 -7.83
C VAL A 114 2.90 3.10 -7.74
N THR A 115 2.44 2.53 -8.84
CA THR A 115 1.22 1.72 -8.86
C THR A 115 1.60 0.28 -9.21
N TYR A 116 1.21 -0.64 -8.34
CA TYR A 116 1.34 -2.06 -8.60
C TYR A 116 0.04 -2.56 -9.22
N LEU A 117 0.14 -3.17 -10.38
CA LEU A 117 -0.99 -3.72 -11.14
C LEU A 117 -0.74 -5.22 -11.26
N PRO A 118 -1.33 -6.04 -10.38
CA PRO A 118 -1.15 -7.48 -10.47
C PRO A 118 -1.74 -8.01 -11.78
N ASP A 119 -1.09 -8.99 -12.36
CA ASP A 119 -1.57 -9.70 -13.57
C ASP A 119 -1.74 -8.81 -14.80
N LYS A 120 -0.91 -7.79 -14.95
CA LYS A 120 -0.93 -6.91 -16.12
C LYS A 120 0.34 -7.03 -16.94
#